data_596e5580be371f802323e2fc6dab5846
#
_entry.id   596e5580be371f802323e2fc6dab5846
#
_cell.length_a   1.000
_cell.length_b   1.000
_cell.length_c   1.000
_cell.angle_alpha   90.00
_cell.angle_beta   90.00
_cell.angle_gamma   90.00
#
_symmetry.space_group_name_H-M   'P 1'
#
loop_
_entity.id
_entity.type
_entity.pdbx_description
1 polymer ?
#
loop_
_entity_poly.entity_id
_entity_poly.type
_entity_poly.pdbx_seq_one_letter_code
_entity_poly.pdbx_strand_id
1 'polypeptide(L)'
;MVEQKPVKKFKAEKQMLKSVRRYARSAGFMKQPNKKILSVLIKGLLNNIKKYGYKYCPCRKPTGDVKADKKIICPCIYHKDEIKQDGYCKCMLYYRKIK
;
A
#
# COMPACT_ATOMS: atom_id res chain seq x y z
N MET A 1 -17.56 14.81 -18.30
CA MET A 1 -16.73 15.96 -18.11
C MET A 1 -15.33 15.57 -17.72
N VAL A 2 -14.37 16.18 -18.36
CA VAL A 2 -12.98 15.83 -18.17
C VAL A 2 -12.50 16.10 -16.75
N GLU A 3 -12.93 17.20 -16.19
CA GLU A 3 -12.51 17.63 -14.87
C GLU A 3 -12.93 16.67 -13.75
N GLN A 4 -13.94 15.86 -13.96
CA GLN A 4 -14.38 14.92 -12.95
C GLN A 4 -13.40 13.75 -12.74
N LYS A 5 -12.73 13.33 -13.82
CA LYS A 5 -11.77 12.24 -13.72
C LYS A 5 -10.61 12.56 -12.79
N PRO A 6 -9.96 13.72 -12.90
CA PRO A 6 -8.89 14.06 -11.95
C PRO A 6 -9.39 14.13 -10.51
N VAL A 7 -10.60 14.67 -10.30
CA VAL A 7 -11.16 14.79 -8.97
C VAL A 7 -11.39 13.41 -8.34
N LYS A 8 -11.96 12.48 -9.10
CA LYS A 8 -12.19 11.12 -8.61
C LYS A 8 -10.89 10.42 -8.28
N LYS A 9 -9.91 10.55 -9.15
CA LYS A 9 -8.60 9.95 -8.97
C LYS A 9 -7.92 10.48 -7.73
N PHE A 10 -7.97 11.77 -7.55
CA PHE A 10 -7.39 12.45 -6.40
C PHE A 10 -8.07 12.01 -5.10
N LYS A 11 -9.40 11.88 -5.14
CA LYS A 11 -10.15 11.42 -3.99
C LYS A 11 -9.77 9.99 -3.59
N ALA A 12 -9.62 9.11 -4.56
CA ALA A 12 -9.22 7.73 -4.31
C ALA A 12 -7.83 7.67 -3.67
N GLU A 13 -6.90 8.49 -4.15
CA GLU A 13 -5.56 8.56 -3.57
C GLU A 13 -5.61 9.04 -2.13
N LYS A 14 -6.41 10.05 -1.83
CA LYS A 14 -6.56 10.54 -0.46
C LYS A 14 -7.14 9.48 0.46
N GLN A 15 -8.14 8.76 0.01
CA GLN A 15 -8.75 7.70 0.80
C GLN A 15 -7.76 6.58 1.09
N MET A 16 -6.99 6.19 0.09
CA MET A 16 -5.97 5.17 0.26
C MET A 16 -4.91 5.64 1.25
N LEU A 17 -4.50 6.89 1.15
CA LEU A 17 -3.52 7.47 2.07
C LEU A 17 -4.04 7.46 3.50
N LYS A 18 -5.31 7.79 3.71
CA LYS A 18 -5.93 7.71 5.04
C LYS A 18 -5.90 6.30 5.60
N SER A 19 -6.20 5.32 4.76
CA SER A 19 -6.14 3.91 5.16
C SER A 19 -4.74 3.51 5.59
N VAL A 20 -3.73 3.92 4.82
CA VAL A 20 -2.34 3.64 5.14
C VAL A 20 -1.94 4.27 6.47
N ARG A 21 -2.30 5.53 6.68
CA ARG A 21 -2.01 6.22 7.93
C ARG A 21 -2.67 5.53 9.13
N ARG A 22 -3.93 5.17 8.96
CA ARG A 22 -4.69 4.53 10.03
C ARG A 22 -4.07 3.20 10.40
N TYR A 23 -3.73 2.41 9.42
CA TYR A 23 -3.10 1.12 9.67
C TYR A 23 -1.74 1.28 10.35
N ALA A 24 -0.91 2.17 9.84
CA ALA A 24 0.41 2.40 10.43
C ALA A 24 0.29 2.80 11.89
N ARG A 25 -0.63 3.70 12.20
CA ARG A 25 -0.84 4.14 13.58
C ARG A 25 -1.31 3.00 14.47
N SER A 26 -2.28 2.22 14.01
CA SER A 26 -2.84 1.15 14.82
C SER A 26 -1.84 0.01 15.04
N ALA A 27 -0.97 -0.24 14.08
CA ALA A 27 0.01 -1.31 14.15
C ALA A 27 1.33 -0.87 14.78
N GLY A 28 1.50 0.43 15.03
CA GLY A 28 2.74 0.95 15.61
C GLY A 28 3.86 1.12 14.62
N PHE A 29 3.53 1.31 13.35
CA PHE A 29 4.51 1.53 12.29
C PHE A 29 4.47 2.97 11.80
N MET A 30 5.47 3.34 10.99
CA MET A 30 5.49 4.60 10.25
C MET A 30 5.20 4.31 8.79
N LYS A 31 4.48 5.21 8.12
CA LYS A 31 4.33 5.11 6.68
C LYS A 31 5.57 5.68 5.99
N GLN A 32 5.73 5.39 4.71
CA GLN A 32 6.84 5.91 3.91
C GLN A 32 6.94 7.43 4.07
N PRO A 33 8.08 7.95 4.57
CA PRO A 33 8.22 9.40 4.80
C PRO A 33 8.43 10.21 3.53
N ASN A 34 8.96 9.61 2.48
CA ASN A 34 9.19 10.32 1.22
C ASN A 34 7.89 10.42 0.44
N LYS A 35 7.40 11.64 0.24
CA LYS A 35 6.11 11.87 -0.39
C LYS A 35 6.05 11.36 -1.82
N LYS A 36 7.15 11.47 -2.56
CA LYS A 36 7.18 10.98 -3.95
C LYS A 36 7.08 9.47 -4.02
N ILE A 37 7.84 8.79 -3.17
CA ILE A 37 7.78 7.33 -3.10
C ILE A 37 6.41 6.88 -2.63
N LEU A 38 5.87 7.54 -1.61
CA LEU A 38 4.55 7.23 -1.09
C LEU A 38 3.48 7.36 -2.19
N SER A 39 3.57 8.43 -2.98
CA SER A 39 2.62 8.65 -4.08
C SER A 39 2.67 7.51 -5.10
N VAL A 40 3.87 7.06 -5.45
CA VAL A 40 4.04 5.94 -6.38
C VAL A 40 3.42 4.66 -5.81
N LEU A 41 3.65 4.40 -4.53
CA LEU A 41 3.10 3.22 -3.87
C LEU A 41 1.56 3.27 -3.81
N ILE A 42 1.01 4.42 -3.47
CA ILE A 42 -0.45 4.60 -3.44
C ILE A 42 -1.05 4.36 -4.83
N LYS A 43 -0.45 4.92 -5.86
CA LYS A 43 -0.90 4.71 -7.22
C LYS A 43 -0.80 3.24 -7.63
N GLY A 44 0.26 2.56 -7.19
CA GLY A 44 0.42 1.13 -7.43
C GLY A 44 -0.69 0.30 -6.81
N LEU A 45 -1.05 0.63 -5.57
CA LEU A 45 -2.14 -0.06 -4.88
C LEU A 45 -3.48 0.16 -5.61
N LEU A 46 -3.75 1.40 -6.01
CA LEU A 46 -4.98 1.73 -6.73
C LEU A 46 -5.03 1.04 -8.09
N ASN A 47 -3.89 0.99 -8.78
CA ASN A 47 -3.79 0.31 -10.06
C ASN A 47 -4.06 -1.18 -9.92
N ASN A 48 -3.59 -1.79 -8.83
CA ASN A 48 -3.85 -3.20 -8.56
C ASN A 48 -5.32 -3.46 -8.27
N ILE A 49 -5.98 -2.55 -7.56
CA ILE A 49 -7.42 -2.66 -7.34
C ILE A 49 -8.16 -2.62 -8.67
N LYS A 50 -7.78 -1.70 -9.53
CA LYS A 50 -8.40 -1.54 -10.84
C LYS A 50 -8.19 -2.78 -11.72
N LYS A 51 -6.99 -3.33 -11.68
CA LYS A 51 -6.61 -4.44 -12.55
C LYS A 51 -7.08 -5.80 -12.03
N TYR A 52 -7.00 -6.01 -10.72
CA TYR A 52 -7.26 -7.32 -10.11
C TYR A 52 -8.44 -7.35 -9.15
N GLY A 53 -8.95 -6.19 -8.74
CA GLY A 53 -10.03 -6.11 -7.76
C GLY A 53 -9.57 -6.06 -6.31
N TYR A 54 -8.28 -6.19 -6.07
CA TYR A 54 -7.70 -6.18 -4.72
C TYR A 54 -6.45 -5.31 -4.68
N LYS A 55 -6.17 -4.72 -3.52
CA LYS A 55 -4.97 -3.89 -3.36
C LYS A 55 -3.74 -4.74 -3.07
N TYR A 56 -3.32 -5.51 -4.04
CA TYR A 56 -2.10 -6.31 -3.90
C TYR A 56 -0.89 -5.41 -3.71
N CYS A 57 0.08 -5.92 -2.93
CA CYS A 57 1.30 -5.18 -2.64
C CYS A 57 2.05 -4.88 -3.95
N PRO A 58 2.43 -3.61 -4.21
CA PRO A 58 3.04 -3.26 -5.49
C PRO A 58 4.35 -3.97 -5.80
N CYS A 59 5.07 -4.41 -4.77
CA CYS A 59 6.36 -5.08 -4.94
C CYS A 59 6.23 -6.57 -5.21
N ARG A 60 5.02 -7.11 -5.23
CA ARG A 60 4.79 -8.53 -5.46
C ARG A 60 3.81 -8.70 -6.62
N LYS A 61 3.99 -9.77 -7.36
CA LYS A 61 3.18 -10.04 -8.54
C LYS A 61 2.13 -11.11 -8.23
N PRO A 62 0.83 -10.84 -8.49
CA PRO A 62 -0.21 -11.86 -8.28
C PRO A 62 -0.02 -13.02 -9.24
N THR A 63 -0.35 -14.23 -8.77
CA THR A 63 -0.25 -15.45 -9.58
C THR A 63 -1.49 -15.73 -10.40
N GLY A 64 -2.61 -15.11 -10.04
CA GLY A 64 -3.89 -15.38 -10.66
C GLY A 64 -4.76 -16.29 -9.81
N ASP A 65 -4.21 -16.90 -8.78
CA ASP A 65 -4.96 -17.72 -7.82
C ASP A 65 -5.34 -16.84 -6.65
N VAL A 66 -6.63 -16.52 -6.53
CA VAL A 66 -7.13 -15.61 -5.51
C VAL A 66 -6.77 -16.07 -4.11
N LYS A 67 -6.85 -17.37 -3.85
CA LYS A 67 -6.52 -17.88 -2.51
C LYS A 67 -5.06 -17.68 -2.17
N ALA A 68 -4.18 -17.98 -3.11
CA ALA A 68 -2.74 -17.79 -2.90
C ALA A 68 -2.41 -16.31 -2.81
N ASP A 69 -3.06 -15.49 -3.62
CA ASP A 69 -2.74 -14.06 -3.70
C ASP A 69 -3.27 -13.26 -2.53
N LYS A 70 -4.16 -13.81 -1.71
CA LYS A 70 -4.61 -13.15 -0.49
C LYS A 70 -3.45 -12.79 0.42
N LYS A 71 -2.39 -13.58 0.37
CA LYS A 71 -1.21 -13.35 1.19
C LYS A 71 -0.48 -12.06 0.86
N ILE A 72 -0.64 -11.58 -0.35
CA ILE A 72 0.06 -10.36 -0.80
C ILE A 72 -0.85 -9.14 -0.89
N ILE A 73 -2.09 -9.23 -0.40
CA ILE A 73 -2.94 -8.04 -0.27
C ILE A 73 -2.29 -7.13 0.78
N CYS A 74 -2.13 -5.86 0.43
CA CYS A 74 -1.48 -4.90 1.33
C CYS A 74 -2.32 -4.61 2.56
N PRO A 75 -1.76 -4.65 3.76
CA PRO A 75 -0.39 -5.06 4.08
C PRO A 75 -0.24 -6.58 3.97
N CYS A 76 0.79 -7.03 3.26
CA CYS A 76 0.96 -8.46 3.02
C CYS A 76 1.29 -9.19 4.32
N ILE A 77 1.12 -10.52 4.31
CA ILE A 77 1.37 -11.29 5.54
C ILE A 77 2.84 -11.26 5.96
N TYR A 78 3.73 -10.88 5.05
CA TYR A 78 5.17 -10.86 5.31
C TYR A 78 5.65 -9.53 5.90
N HIS A 79 4.79 -8.49 5.92
CA HIS A 79 5.25 -7.15 6.26
C HIS A 79 5.77 -7.03 7.69
N LYS A 80 5.17 -7.70 8.64
CA LYS A 80 5.61 -7.60 10.04
C LYS A 80 7.00 -8.16 10.24
N ASP A 81 7.28 -9.31 9.63
CA ASP A 81 8.61 -9.92 9.72
C ASP A 81 9.63 -9.08 8.99
N GLU A 82 9.27 -8.56 7.82
CA GLU A 82 10.18 -7.71 7.06
C GLU A 82 10.53 -6.44 7.81
N ILE A 83 9.53 -5.81 8.45
CA ILE A 83 9.76 -4.61 9.23
C ILE A 83 10.65 -4.92 10.43
N LYS A 84 10.44 -6.07 11.07
CA LYS A 84 11.24 -6.48 12.22
C LYS A 84 12.70 -6.72 11.84
N GLN A 85 12.93 -7.39 10.72
CA GLN A 85 14.28 -7.74 10.29
C GLN A 85 15.01 -6.58 9.61
N ASP A 86 14.35 -5.90 8.69
CA ASP A 86 14.97 -4.92 7.81
C ASP A 86 14.62 -3.47 8.16
N GLY A 87 13.64 -3.26 9.02
CA GLY A 87 13.18 -1.94 9.36
C GLY A 87 12.08 -1.41 8.46
N TYR A 88 11.75 -2.12 7.40
CA TYR A 88 10.71 -1.72 6.46
C TYR A 88 10.20 -2.95 5.69
N CYS A 89 8.96 -2.86 5.20
CA CYS A 89 8.44 -3.93 4.35
C CYS A 89 9.01 -3.81 2.94
N LYS A 90 8.92 -4.90 2.18
CA LYS A 90 9.57 -4.99 0.86
C LYS A 90 9.20 -3.85 -0.08
N CYS A 91 7.96 -3.38 -0.06
CA CYS A 91 7.54 -2.25 -0.91
C CYS A 91 7.86 -0.90 -0.29
N MET A 92 8.40 -0.91 0.93
CA MET A 92 8.81 0.29 1.64
C MET A 92 7.65 1.23 2.01
N LEU A 93 6.44 0.68 2.08
CA LEU A 93 5.28 1.48 2.48
C LEU A 93 5.23 1.71 3.98
N TYR A 94 5.61 0.69 4.76
CA TYR A 94 5.62 0.75 6.23
C TYR A 94 7.02 0.55 6.76
N TYR A 95 7.35 1.33 7.78
CA TYR A 95 8.67 1.32 8.41
C TYR A 95 8.54 1.10 9.91
N ARG A 96 9.62 0.57 10.50
CA ARG A 96 9.75 0.48 11.94
C ARG A 96 9.73 1.88 12.52
N LYS A 97 8.94 2.07 13.59
CA LYS A 97 8.87 3.35 14.24
C LYS A 97 10.17 3.64 14.98
N ILE A 98 10.72 4.80 14.75
CA ILE A 98 11.94 5.25 15.43
C ILE A 98 11.53 6.05 16.64
N LYS A 99 12.10 5.72 17.78
CA LYS A 99 11.84 6.49 19.00
C LYS A 99 12.69 7.75 19.06
#